data_5dd9c114213c73ebc75b42753561fe67
#
_entry.id   5dd9c114213c73ebc75b42753561fe67
#
_cell.length_a   1.000
_cell.length_b   1.000
_cell.length_c   1.000
_cell.angle_alpha   90.00
_cell.angle_beta   90.00
_cell.angle_gamma   90.00
#
_symmetry.space_group_name_H-M   'P 1'
#
loop_
_entity.id
_entity.type
_entity.pdbx_description
1 polymer ?
#
loop_
_entity_poly.entity_id
_entity_poly.type
_entity_poly.pdbx_seq_one_letter_code
_entity_poly.pdbx_strand_id
1 'polypeptide(L)'
;MALISLNSRITDSWEERCKHLKSPESLIYVKDRAQEDIVNPASMEIAVGDVYILPGDNKQYRIADEGLTIKPKKSVVIYSQQKIALPYNAFGIVTGKGNYIFQGCFISTGKIDPGFDGYLKIGFYNGGNKKVTLMRGKGFASVYFINTDFTMEHALEDYQTAPPANIKQIGRLRTFWTYVTEHWISFLAWGIVALPAAIYYVLQIISYFKPSA
;
A
#
# COMPACT_ATOMS: atom_id res chain seq x y z
N MET A 1 -24.93 -17.72 -7.44
CA MET A 1 -23.60 -17.06 -7.29
C MET A 1 -22.52 -17.98 -7.84
N ALA A 2 -21.72 -17.57 -8.82
CA ALA A 2 -20.67 -18.39 -9.41
C ALA A 2 -19.37 -17.58 -9.52
N LEU A 3 -18.24 -18.24 -9.30
CA LEU A 3 -16.91 -17.66 -9.49
C LEU A 3 -16.71 -17.35 -10.97
N ILE A 4 -16.23 -16.15 -11.28
CA ILE A 4 -15.97 -15.71 -12.65
C ILE A 4 -14.61 -16.25 -13.10
N SER A 5 -14.60 -16.93 -14.27
CA SER A 5 -13.34 -17.31 -14.90
C SER A 5 -12.68 -16.11 -15.55
N LEU A 6 -11.48 -15.77 -15.12
CA LEU A 6 -10.74 -14.60 -15.58
C LEU A 6 -10.24 -14.75 -17.03
N ASN A 7 -10.05 -15.97 -17.51
CA ASN A 7 -9.57 -16.22 -18.88
C ASN A 7 -10.53 -15.70 -19.95
N SER A 8 -11.83 -15.67 -19.67
CA SER A 8 -12.87 -15.29 -20.64
C SER A 8 -13.60 -13.99 -20.29
N ARG A 9 -13.38 -13.44 -19.09
CA ARG A 9 -14.18 -12.33 -18.55
C ARG A 9 -13.37 -11.08 -18.18
N ILE A 10 -12.07 -11.06 -18.48
CA ILE A 10 -11.21 -9.88 -18.32
C ILE A 10 -10.88 -9.28 -19.67
N THR A 11 -10.92 -7.95 -19.73
CA THR A 11 -10.48 -7.17 -20.90
C THR A 11 -9.63 -5.96 -20.45
N ASP A 12 -8.72 -5.53 -21.28
CA ASP A 12 -8.01 -4.24 -21.19
C ASP A 12 -8.62 -3.18 -22.12
N SER A 13 -9.64 -3.55 -22.90
CA SER A 13 -10.39 -2.66 -23.76
C SER A 13 -11.59 -2.07 -23.02
N TRP A 14 -11.55 -0.73 -22.85
CA TRP A 14 -12.68 0.00 -22.27
C TRP A 14 -13.95 -0.08 -23.14
N GLU A 15 -13.79 -0.07 -24.45
CA GLU A 15 -14.91 -0.15 -25.39
C GLU A 15 -15.64 -1.49 -25.31
N GLU A 16 -14.90 -2.59 -25.25
CA GLU A 16 -15.49 -3.93 -25.08
C GLU A 16 -16.27 -4.04 -23.79
N ARG A 17 -15.72 -3.55 -22.68
CA ARG A 17 -16.44 -3.51 -21.41
C ARG A 17 -17.76 -2.76 -21.54
N CYS A 18 -17.76 -1.59 -22.17
CA CYS A 18 -18.96 -0.75 -22.30
C CYS A 18 -20.08 -1.39 -23.11
N LYS A 19 -19.75 -2.26 -24.06
CA LYS A 19 -20.75 -2.96 -24.89
C LYS A 19 -21.63 -3.95 -24.10
N HIS A 20 -21.12 -4.47 -22.98
CA HIS A 20 -21.73 -5.60 -22.27
C HIS A 20 -21.92 -5.37 -20.77
N LEU A 21 -22.10 -4.10 -20.32
CA LEU A 21 -22.16 -3.75 -18.89
C LEU A 21 -23.22 -4.47 -18.07
N LYS A 22 -24.33 -4.85 -18.70
CA LYS A 22 -25.49 -5.52 -18.05
C LYS A 22 -25.73 -6.93 -18.59
N SER A 23 -24.88 -7.42 -19.47
CA SER A 23 -24.97 -8.77 -20.03
C SER A 23 -24.53 -9.81 -19.00
N PRO A 24 -25.07 -11.03 -19.01
CA PRO A 24 -24.52 -12.16 -18.25
C PRO A 24 -23.04 -12.43 -18.54
N GLU A 25 -22.57 -12.08 -19.74
CA GLU A 25 -21.18 -12.22 -20.20
C GLU A 25 -20.38 -10.92 -20.06
N SER A 26 -20.83 -10.00 -19.23
CA SER A 26 -20.18 -8.72 -19.00
C SER A 26 -18.71 -8.87 -18.62
N LEU A 27 -17.87 -7.97 -19.13
CA LEU A 27 -16.42 -8.03 -18.96
C LEU A 27 -15.96 -7.15 -17.79
N ILE A 28 -14.95 -7.62 -17.07
CA ILE A 28 -14.22 -6.88 -16.06
C ILE A 28 -13.05 -6.19 -16.75
N TYR A 29 -13.02 -4.87 -16.69
CA TYR A 29 -11.90 -4.09 -17.22
C TYR A 29 -10.77 -4.03 -16.20
N VAL A 30 -9.55 -4.33 -16.64
CA VAL A 30 -8.34 -4.24 -15.84
C VAL A 30 -7.24 -3.59 -16.67
N LYS A 31 -6.91 -2.33 -16.36
CA LYS A 31 -5.80 -1.60 -16.97
C LYS A 31 -4.50 -1.88 -16.20
N ASP A 32 -3.38 -1.81 -16.89
CA ASP A 32 -2.01 -1.98 -16.34
C ASP A 32 -1.80 -3.36 -15.68
N ARG A 33 -2.47 -4.37 -16.22
CA ARG A 33 -2.32 -5.77 -15.82
C ARG A 33 -1.06 -6.36 -16.44
N ALA A 34 -0.16 -6.91 -15.59
CA ALA A 34 0.87 -7.81 -16.08
C ALA A 34 0.27 -9.18 -16.44
N GLN A 35 0.80 -9.85 -17.45
CA GLN A 35 0.31 -11.18 -17.85
C GLN A 35 0.44 -12.22 -16.72
N GLU A 36 1.42 -12.02 -15.86
CA GLU A 36 1.71 -12.84 -14.67
C GLU A 36 0.77 -12.57 -13.47
N ASP A 37 -0.04 -11.50 -13.52
CA ASP A 37 -0.99 -11.17 -12.45
C ASP A 37 -2.15 -12.17 -12.33
N ILE A 38 -2.40 -12.98 -13.38
CA ILE A 38 -3.35 -14.08 -13.34
C ILE A 38 -2.60 -15.34 -12.90
N VAL A 39 -2.68 -15.64 -11.61
CA VAL A 39 -2.11 -16.86 -11.03
C VAL A 39 -2.87 -18.10 -11.48
N ASN A 40 -4.19 -17.97 -11.64
CA ASN A 40 -5.08 -19.02 -12.13
C ASN A 40 -6.39 -18.38 -12.68
N PRO A 41 -7.25 -19.17 -13.36
CA PRO A 41 -8.51 -18.65 -13.90
C PRO A 41 -9.46 -18.05 -12.84
N ALA A 42 -9.27 -18.36 -11.57
CA ALA A 42 -10.17 -17.96 -10.49
C ALA A 42 -9.78 -16.64 -9.80
N SER A 43 -8.50 -16.25 -9.87
CA SER A 43 -8.01 -15.05 -9.18
C SER A 43 -6.85 -14.39 -9.90
N MET A 44 -6.68 -13.09 -9.69
CA MET A 44 -5.49 -12.36 -10.13
C MET A 44 -4.79 -11.67 -8.97
N GLU A 45 -3.51 -11.38 -9.14
CA GLU A 45 -2.74 -10.61 -8.18
C GLU A 45 -2.97 -9.11 -8.35
N ILE A 46 -3.00 -8.42 -7.23
CA ILE A 46 -3.01 -6.97 -7.16
C ILE A 46 -1.60 -6.51 -6.81
N ALA A 47 -1.01 -5.74 -7.71
CA ALA A 47 0.33 -5.21 -7.56
C ALA A 47 0.34 -3.87 -6.82
N VAL A 48 1.44 -3.61 -6.12
CA VAL A 48 1.73 -2.34 -5.47
C VAL A 48 1.86 -1.24 -6.52
N GLY A 49 1.03 -0.22 -6.42
CA GLY A 49 1.09 0.95 -7.30
C GLY A 49 2.16 1.96 -6.86
N ASP A 50 2.03 3.19 -7.35
CA ASP A 50 3.03 4.25 -7.12
C ASP A 50 2.84 5.01 -5.81
N VAL A 51 1.68 4.86 -5.15
CA VAL A 51 1.23 5.76 -4.09
C VAL A 51 0.75 5.01 -2.87
N TYR A 52 1.03 5.59 -1.69
CA TYR A 52 0.51 5.15 -0.42
C TYR A 52 0.03 6.34 0.43
N ILE A 53 -0.78 6.04 1.45
CA ILE A 53 -1.27 6.97 2.47
C ILE A 53 -0.87 6.42 3.84
N LEU A 54 -0.46 7.29 4.75
CA LEU A 54 -0.27 6.93 6.15
C LEU A 54 -1.61 6.98 6.90
N PRO A 55 -1.89 6.04 7.82
CA PRO A 55 -3.11 6.07 8.62
C PRO A 55 -3.28 7.41 9.35
N GLY A 56 -4.49 7.97 9.27
CA GLY A 56 -4.80 9.28 9.85
C GLY A 56 -4.25 10.49 9.08
N ASP A 57 -3.59 10.26 7.94
CA ASP A 57 -3.13 11.32 7.05
C ASP A 57 -3.92 11.28 5.73
N ASN A 58 -4.41 12.42 5.27
CA ASN A 58 -5.08 12.53 3.98
C ASN A 58 -4.09 12.79 2.82
N LYS A 59 -2.78 12.83 3.12
CA LYS A 59 -1.75 13.10 2.12
C LYS A 59 -1.31 11.83 1.44
N GLN A 60 -1.11 11.94 0.14
CA GLN A 60 -0.59 10.88 -0.70
C GLN A 60 0.93 11.02 -0.84
N TYR A 61 1.62 9.90 -0.75
CA TYR A 61 3.08 9.82 -0.83
C TYR A 61 3.49 8.86 -1.94
N ARG A 62 4.53 9.23 -2.68
CA ARG A 62 5.08 8.35 -3.71
C ARG A 62 5.96 7.27 -3.09
N ILE A 63 5.81 6.04 -3.57
CA ILE A 63 6.70 4.92 -3.23
C ILE A 63 8.00 5.11 -4.02
N ALA A 64 9.13 5.08 -3.32
CA ALA A 64 10.45 5.20 -3.91
C ALA A 64 10.83 3.96 -4.75
N ASP A 65 11.89 4.04 -5.54
CA ASP A 65 12.31 2.92 -6.40
C ASP A 65 12.83 1.73 -5.58
N GLU A 66 13.41 1.98 -4.43
CA GLU A 66 13.80 0.99 -3.43
C GLU A 66 12.63 0.33 -2.69
N GLY A 67 11.40 0.76 -2.97
CA GLY A 67 10.18 0.23 -2.37
C GLY A 67 9.73 0.97 -1.12
N LEU A 68 8.63 0.50 -0.53
CA LEU A 68 8.04 1.01 0.70
C LEU A 68 8.35 0.07 1.86
N THR A 69 9.23 0.48 2.76
CA THR A 69 9.55 -0.30 3.96
C THR A 69 8.60 0.02 5.11
N ILE A 70 7.90 -1.00 5.58
CA ILE A 70 6.93 -0.93 6.68
C ILE A 70 7.57 -1.56 7.92
N LYS A 71 7.77 -0.75 8.96
CA LYS A 71 8.31 -1.21 10.25
C LYS A 71 7.33 -2.14 10.96
N PRO A 72 7.80 -2.97 11.91
CA PRO A 72 6.92 -3.75 12.78
C PRO A 72 5.84 -2.90 13.44
N LYS A 73 4.62 -3.45 13.53
CA LYS A 73 3.45 -2.81 14.17
C LYS A 73 3.01 -1.48 13.50
N LYS A 74 3.38 -1.28 12.24
CA LYS A 74 2.94 -0.13 11.44
C LYS A 74 2.04 -0.56 10.30
N SER A 75 1.16 0.34 9.89
CA SER A 75 0.24 0.14 8.77
C SER A 75 0.36 1.27 7.73
N VAL A 76 -0.07 0.96 6.52
CA VAL A 76 -0.16 1.90 5.40
C VAL A 76 -1.39 1.54 4.56
N VAL A 77 -1.89 2.50 3.79
CA VAL A 77 -2.88 2.25 2.75
C VAL A 77 -2.20 2.40 1.40
N ILE A 78 -2.26 1.37 0.56
CA ILE A 78 -1.56 1.30 -0.72
C ILE A 78 -2.60 1.36 -1.84
N TYR A 79 -2.32 2.15 -2.88
CA TYR A 79 -3.08 2.10 -4.11
C TYR A 79 -2.61 0.94 -4.98
N SER A 80 -3.55 0.23 -5.58
CA SER A 80 -3.23 -0.79 -6.59
C SER A 80 -2.55 -0.16 -7.80
N GLN A 81 -1.68 -0.93 -8.47
CA GLN A 81 -1.17 -0.57 -9.79
C GLN A 81 -2.29 -0.62 -10.82
N GLN A 82 -3.09 -1.68 -10.77
CA GLN A 82 -4.17 -1.89 -11.72
C GLN A 82 -5.34 -0.97 -11.43
N LYS A 83 -5.88 -0.35 -12.48
CA LYS A 83 -7.22 0.22 -12.46
C LYS A 83 -8.21 -0.89 -12.79
N ILE A 84 -9.24 -1.04 -11.97
CA ILE A 84 -10.28 -2.05 -12.13
C ILE A 84 -11.62 -1.38 -12.34
N ALA A 85 -12.40 -1.88 -13.28
CA ALA A 85 -13.79 -1.48 -13.42
C ALA A 85 -14.69 -2.70 -13.58
N LEU A 86 -15.64 -2.86 -12.67
CA LEU A 86 -16.59 -3.95 -12.65
C LEU A 86 -17.85 -3.64 -13.46
N PRO A 87 -18.44 -4.63 -14.11
CA PRO A 87 -19.80 -4.53 -14.62
C PRO A 87 -20.82 -4.50 -13.47
N TYR A 88 -22.09 -4.25 -13.80
CA TYR A 88 -23.15 -4.08 -12.80
C TYR A 88 -23.67 -5.39 -12.19
N ASN A 89 -23.20 -6.54 -12.65
CA ASN A 89 -23.56 -7.88 -12.18
C ASN A 89 -22.37 -8.71 -11.69
N ALA A 90 -21.26 -8.06 -11.38
CA ALA A 90 -20.09 -8.71 -10.80
C ALA A 90 -19.65 -8.02 -9.53
N PHE A 91 -19.20 -8.81 -8.57
CA PHE A 91 -18.70 -8.40 -7.26
C PHE A 91 -17.29 -8.95 -7.07
N GLY A 92 -16.39 -8.16 -6.51
CA GLY A 92 -15.02 -8.59 -6.25
C GLY A 92 -14.73 -8.70 -4.75
N ILE A 93 -13.83 -9.63 -4.39
CA ILE A 93 -13.33 -9.79 -3.03
C ILE A 93 -11.81 -9.77 -3.06
N VAL A 94 -11.22 -8.85 -2.29
CA VAL A 94 -9.78 -8.72 -2.10
C VAL A 94 -9.34 -9.57 -0.92
N THR A 95 -8.27 -10.33 -1.08
CA THR A 95 -7.67 -11.18 -0.05
C THR A 95 -6.18 -10.95 0.06
N GLY A 96 -5.58 -11.33 1.20
CA GLY A 96 -4.14 -11.28 1.40
C GLY A 96 -3.41 -12.42 0.69
N LYS A 97 -2.13 -12.18 0.35
CA LYS A 97 -1.22 -13.23 -0.14
C LYS A 97 -0.61 -14.00 1.03
N GLY A 98 -0.55 -15.34 0.89
CA GLY A 98 -0.04 -16.23 1.92
C GLY A 98 1.38 -15.89 2.39
N ASN A 99 2.29 -15.52 1.47
CA ASN A 99 3.67 -15.18 1.81
C ASN A 99 3.79 -13.98 2.78
N TYR A 100 2.88 -13.02 2.75
CA TYR A 100 2.83 -11.93 3.72
C TYR A 100 2.12 -12.34 5.01
N ILE A 101 1.05 -13.13 4.90
CA ILE A 101 0.32 -13.64 6.07
C ILE A 101 1.24 -14.49 6.95
N PHE A 102 2.07 -15.35 6.34
CA PHE A 102 3.04 -16.19 7.07
C PHE A 102 4.17 -15.38 7.73
N GLN A 103 4.40 -14.16 7.31
CA GLN A 103 5.31 -13.21 7.98
C GLN A 103 4.62 -12.41 9.08
N GLY A 104 3.35 -12.69 9.39
CA GLY A 104 2.55 -11.98 10.36
C GLY A 104 1.99 -10.65 9.83
N CYS A 105 1.95 -10.46 8.51
CA CYS A 105 1.33 -9.29 7.91
C CYS A 105 -0.15 -9.54 7.61
N PHE A 106 -0.95 -8.49 7.70
CA PHE A 106 -2.37 -8.53 7.40
C PHE A 106 -2.69 -7.48 6.33
N ILE A 107 -3.59 -7.86 5.45
CA ILE A 107 -4.13 -6.99 4.41
C ILE A 107 -5.60 -6.79 4.71
N SER A 108 -6.09 -5.55 4.56
CA SER A 108 -7.52 -5.32 4.69
C SER A 108 -8.25 -6.11 3.59
N THR A 109 -9.02 -7.09 3.98
CA THR A 109 -9.99 -7.70 3.08
C THR A 109 -11.02 -6.63 2.72
N GLY A 110 -11.37 -6.55 1.44
CA GLY A 110 -12.29 -5.55 0.94
C GLY A 110 -13.21 -6.13 -0.09
N LYS A 111 -14.36 -5.51 -0.24
CA LYS A 111 -15.28 -5.77 -1.33
C LYS A 111 -15.08 -4.76 -2.46
N ILE A 112 -15.35 -5.18 -3.67
CA ILE A 112 -15.43 -4.33 -4.84
C ILE A 112 -16.85 -4.45 -5.36
N ASP A 113 -17.63 -3.39 -5.17
CA ASP A 113 -19.06 -3.43 -5.52
C ASP A 113 -19.29 -3.38 -7.03
N PRO A 114 -20.41 -3.91 -7.53
CA PRO A 114 -20.78 -3.80 -8.94
C PRO A 114 -20.78 -2.34 -9.41
N GLY A 115 -20.26 -2.09 -10.60
CA GLY A 115 -20.14 -0.74 -11.14
C GLY A 115 -18.94 0.07 -10.62
N PHE A 116 -18.08 -0.49 -9.75
CA PHE A 116 -16.83 0.15 -9.33
C PHE A 116 -15.96 0.51 -10.54
N ASP A 117 -15.33 1.68 -10.50
CA ASP A 117 -14.34 2.14 -11.47
C ASP A 117 -13.23 2.93 -10.77
N GLY A 118 -12.04 2.36 -10.66
CA GLY A 118 -10.94 3.05 -10.00
C GLY A 118 -9.77 2.18 -9.60
N TYR A 119 -8.91 2.77 -8.77
CA TYR A 119 -7.79 2.10 -8.13
C TYR A 119 -8.20 1.62 -6.73
N LEU A 120 -7.82 0.40 -6.37
CA LEU A 120 -8.11 -0.13 -5.06
C LEU A 120 -7.22 0.52 -4.00
N LYS A 121 -7.80 0.86 -2.87
CA LYS A 121 -7.09 1.31 -1.67
C LYS A 121 -7.07 0.16 -0.66
N ILE A 122 -5.91 -0.43 -0.47
CA ILE A 122 -5.76 -1.65 0.34
C ILE A 122 -4.89 -1.35 1.54
N GLY A 123 -5.43 -1.55 2.73
CA GLY A 123 -4.67 -1.44 3.97
C GLY A 123 -3.68 -2.61 4.12
N PHE A 124 -2.45 -2.30 4.50
CA PHE A 124 -1.43 -3.29 4.83
C PHE A 124 -0.89 -3.01 6.23
N TYR A 125 -0.93 -4.00 7.11
CA TYR A 125 -0.41 -3.94 8.46
C TYR A 125 0.71 -4.97 8.65
N ASN A 126 1.88 -4.51 9.08
CA ASN A 126 2.97 -5.39 9.48
C ASN A 126 2.84 -5.74 10.97
N GLY A 127 2.16 -6.84 11.28
CA GLY A 127 2.02 -7.38 12.63
C GLY A 127 3.23 -8.18 13.11
N GLY A 128 4.17 -8.50 12.21
CA GLY A 128 5.39 -9.22 12.51
C GLY A 128 6.40 -8.42 13.34
N ASN A 129 7.59 -9.00 13.53
CA ASN A 129 8.70 -8.40 14.30
C ASN A 129 9.85 -7.91 13.40
N LYS A 130 9.78 -8.15 12.08
CA LYS A 130 10.77 -7.72 11.09
C LYS A 130 10.17 -6.65 10.17
N LYS A 131 11.02 -5.80 9.60
CA LYS A 131 10.62 -4.88 8.53
C LYS A 131 10.20 -5.66 7.30
N VAL A 132 9.17 -5.18 6.60
CA VAL A 132 8.72 -5.73 5.32
C VAL A 132 8.80 -4.62 4.28
N THR A 133 9.37 -4.93 3.12
CA THR A 133 9.46 -3.98 2.01
C THR A 133 8.54 -4.43 0.88
N LEU A 134 7.65 -3.54 0.47
CA LEU A 134 6.77 -3.72 -0.68
C LEU A 134 7.36 -2.98 -1.88
N MET A 135 7.60 -3.72 -2.96
CA MET A 135 8.15 -3.18 -4.21
C MET A 135 7.03 -2.83 -5.17
N ARG A 136 7.15 -1.67 -5.84
CA ARG A 136 6.22 -1.29 -6.93
C ARG A 136 6.14 -2.39 -7.98
N GLY A 137 4.97 -2.61 -8.53
CA GLY A 137 4.73 -3.63 -9.55
C GLY A 137 4.73 -5.07 -9.05
N LYS A 138 5.00 -5.33 -7.76
CA LYS A 138 4.94 -6.67 -7.19
C LYS A 138 3.60 -6.94 -6.50
N GLY A 139 3.06 -8.13 -6.73
CA GLY A 139 1.79 -8.55 -6.16
C GLY A 139 1.84 -8.64 -4.64
N PHE A 140 0.89 -7.99 -3.95
CA PHE A 140 0.79 -8.01 -2.49
C PHE A 140 -0.58 -8.46 -1.97
N ALA A 141 -1.59 -8.44 -2.82
CA ALA A 141 -2.94 -8.91 -2.56
C ALA A 141 -3.42 -9.77 -3.73
N SER A 142 -4.54 -10.42 -3.57
CA SER A 142 -5.24 -11.14 -4.65
C SER A 142 -6.70 -10.72 -4.68
N VAL A 143 -7.32 -10.79 -5.84
CA VAL A 143 -8.75 -10.53 -6.04
C VAL A 143 -9.37 -11.67 -6.84
N TYR A 144 -10.57 -12.04 -6.45
CA TYR A 144 -11.44 -12.91 -7.22
C TYR A 144 -12.82 -12.28 -7.39
N PHE A 145 -13.52 -12.66 -8.44
CA PHE A 145 -14.80 -12.06 -8.80
C PHE A 145 -15.89 -13.12 -8.86
N ILE A 146 -17.08 -12.72 -8.49
CA ILE A 146 -18.28 -13.58 -8.52
C ILE A 146 -19.40 -12.86 -9.27
N ASN A 147 -20.20 -13.61 -10.01
CA ASN A 147 -21.45 -13.10 -10.57
C ASN A 147 -22.46 -12.92 -9.44
N THR A 148 -23.16 -11.79 -9.45
CA THR A 148 -24.32 -11.57 -8.60
C THR A 148 -25.59 -12.15 -9.27
N ASP A 149 -26.59 -12.45 -8.50
CA ASP A 149 -27.93 -12.85 -8.95
C ASP A 149 -28.84 -11.64 -9.23
N PHE A 150 -28.29 -10.43 -9.10
CA PHE A 150 -28.93 -9.15 -9.42
C PHE A 150 -27.99 -8.33 -10.33
N THR A 151 -28.55 -7.35 -11.00
CA THR A 151 -27.82 -6.36 -11.79
C THR A 151 -28.18 -4.97 -11.28
N MET A 152 -27.19 -4.15 -10.92
CA MET A 152 -27.43 -2.78 -10.52
C MET A 152 -27.85 -1.93 -11.72
N GLU A 153 -28.69 -0.93 -11.49
CA GLU A 153 -29.16 -0.04 -12.56
C GLU A 153 -28.10 0.99 -12.95
N HIS A 154 -27.31 1.47 -11.99
CA HIS A 154 -26.24 2.46 -12.16
C HIS A 154 -25.13 2.24 -11.14
N ALA A 155 -23.96 2.82 -11.39
CA ALA A 155 -22.86 2.84 -10.43
C ALA A 155 -23.20 3.68 -9.19
N LEU A 156 -22.69 3.30 -8.03
CA LEU A 156 -22.78 4.12 -6.83
C LEU A 156 -21.84 5.33 -6.99
N GLU A 157 -22.38 6.54 -6.78
CA GLU A 157 -21.66 7.81 -7.05
C GLU A 157 -20.35 7.96 -6.27
N ASP A 158 -20.26 7.36 -5.08
CA ASP A 158 -19.11 7.48 -4.17
C ASP A 158 -17.91 6.58 -4.54
N TYR A 159 -17.98 5.75 -5.58
CA TYR A 159 -16.97 4.72 -5.85
C TYR A 159 -15.94 5.09 -6.93
N GLN A 160 -15.95 6.31 -7.43
CA GLN A 160 -14.90 6.76 -8.33
C GLN A 160 -13.64 7.13 -7.55
N THR A 161 -12.71 6.21 -7.40
CA THR A 161 -11.38 6.57 -6.92
C THR A 161 -10.59 7.21 -8.04
N ALA A 162 -10.59 8.54 -8.06
CA ALA A 162 -9.73 9.31 -8.94
C ALA A 162 -8.26 8.85 -8.80
N PRO A 163 -7.46 8.91 -9.87
CA PRO A 163 -6.04 8.69 -9.77
C PRO A 163 -5.44 9.65 -8.73
N PRO A 164 -4.40 9.22 -8.00
CA PRO A 164 -3.80 10.04 -6.96
C PRO A 164 -3.31 11.38 -7.53
N ALA A 165 -3.98 12.46 -7.13
CA ALA A 165 -3.59 13.83 -7.46
C ALA A 165 -2.73 14.41 -6.34
N ASN A 166 -1.71 15.21 -6.68
CA ASN A 166 -0.81 15.90 -5.74
C ASN A 166 0.06 14.97 -4.86
N ILE A 167 0.81 14.11 -5.51
CA ILE A 167 1.79 13.23 -4.87
C ILE A 167 2.89 14.06 -4.22
N LYS A 168 3.02 13.99 -2.89
CA LYS A 168 4.13 14.59 -2.16
C LYS A 168 5.23 13.56 -1.93
N GLN A 169 6.48 13.94 -2.20
CA GLN A 169 7.62 13.18 -1.68
C GLN A 169 7.78 13.48 -0.20
N ILE A 170 8.06 12.47 0.60
CA ILE A 170 8.44 12.68 2.00
C ILE A 170 9.80 13.37 1.99
N GLY A 171 9.82 14.64 2.41
CA GLY A 171 11.07 15.38 2.55
C GLY A 171 12.01 14.71 3.56
N ARG A 172 13.33 14.72 3.29
CA ARG A 172 14.38 14.17 4.18
C ARG A 172 14.26 14.68 5.63
N LEU A 173 13.81 15.92 5.82
CA LEU A 173 13.57 16.51 7.14
C LEU A 173 12.49 15.77 7.94
N ARG A 174 11.39 15.33 7.30
CA ARG A 174 10.34 14.59 8.01
C ARG A 174 10.82 13.20 8.42
N THR A 175 11.62 12.54 7.58
CA THR A 175 12.26 11.26 7.92
C THR A 175 13.20 11.42 9.11
N PHE A 176 13.98 12.51 9.15
CA PHE A 176 14.86 12.85 10.27
C PHE A 176 14.08 13.08 11.57
N TRP A 177 13.03 13.91 11.54
CA TRP A 177 12.20 14.16 12.73
C TRP A 177 11.49 12.91 13.23
N THR A 178 10.98 12.06 12.33
CA THR A 178 10.39 10.77 12.72
C THR A 178 11.44 9.86 13.40
N TYR A 179 12.67 9.85 12.88
CA TYR A 179 13.78 9.12 13.51
C TYR A 179 14.11 9.66 14.90
N VAL A 180 14.19 10.97 15.06
CA VAL A 180 14.45 11.63 16.37
C VAL A 180 13.34 11.31 17.37
N THR A 181 12.07 11.44 16.97
CA THR A 181 10.93 11.16 17.87
C THR A 181 10.79 9.68 18.24
N GLU A 182 11.19 8.75 17.38
CA GLU A 182 11.19 7.32 17.69
C GLU A 182 12.36 6.91 18.61
N HIS A 183 13.47 7.67 18.62
CA HIS A 183 14.69 7.32 19.34
C HIS A 183 15.08 8.37 20.42
N TRP A 184 14.17 9.27 20.78
CA TRP A 184 14.45 10.36 21.71
C TRP A 184 15.00 9.88 23.07
N ILE A 185 14.50 8.73 23.58
CA ILE A 185 15.01 8.13 24.82
C ILE A 185 16.48 7.72 24.66
N SER A 186 16.86 7.14 23.52
CA SER A 186 18.25 6.80 23.24
C SER A 186 19.13 8.05 23.15
N PHE A 187 18.64 9.13 22.54
CA PHE A 187 19.37 10.41 22.50
C PHE A 187 19.54 11.02 23.88
N LEU A 188 18.53 10.94 24.76
CA LEU A 188 18.64 11.37 26.13
C LEU A 188 19.66 10.53 26.92
N ALA A 189 19.61 9.20 26.78
CA ALA A 189 20.57 8.32 27.44
C ALA A 189 22.02 8.63 27.00
N TRP A 190 22.26 8.84 25.71
CA TRP A 190 23.56 9.27 25.20
C TRP A 190 23.96 10.66 25.70
N GLY A 191 23.04 11.61 25.77
CA GLY A 191 23.27 12.95 26.31
C GLY A 191 23.73 12.92 27.79
N ILE A 192 23.08 12.10 28.61
CA ILE A 192 23.39 11.94 30.02
C ILE A 192 24.79 11.35 30.23
N VAL A 193 25.24 10.45 29.35
CA VAL A 193 26.54 9.76 29.49
C VAL A 193 27.65 10.51 28.75
N ALA A 194 27.44 10.93 27.53
CA ALA A 194 28.47 11.50 26.67
C ALA A 194 28.79 12.96 27.01
N LEU A 195 27.82 13.76 27.45
CA LEU A 195 28.02 15.16 27.75
C LEU A 195 28.93 15.39 28.99
N PRO A 196 28.71 14.70 30.14
CA PRO A 196 29.62 14.78 31.27
C PRO A 196 31.04 14.31 30.95
N ALA A 197 31.16 13.22 30.16
CA ALA A 197 32.46 12.72 29.72
C ALA A 197 33.20 13.75 28.86
N ALA A 198 32.52 14.37 27.89
CA ALA A 198 33.11 15.39 27.04
C ALA A 198 33.55 16.63 27.88
N ILE A 199 32.72 17.09 28.82
CA ILE A 199 33.06 18.19 29.72
C ILE A 199 34.28 17.83 30.57
N TYR A 200 34.33 16.62 31.10
CA TYR A 200 35.48 16.14 31.87
C TYR A 200 36.77 16.20 31.07
N TYR A 201 36.76 15.67 29.82
CA TYR A 201 37.93 15.71 28.94
C TYR A 201 38.36 17.14 28.57
N VAL A 202 37.40 18.04 28.30
CA VAL A 202 37.70 19.44 28.00
C VAL A 202 38.36 20.13 29.22
N LEU A 203 37.82 19.89 30.39
CA LEU A 203 38.39 20.44 31.62
C LEU A 203 39.80 19.90 31.90
N GLN A 204 40.06 18.62 31.63
CA GLN A 204 41.37 18.01 31.76
C GLN A 204 42.40 18.61 30.78
N ILE A 205 41.99 18.84 29.52
CA ILE A 205 42.83 19.53 28.52
C ILE A 205 43.16 20.96 28.97
N ILE A 206 42.15 21.72 29.47
CA ILE A 206 42.36 23.10 29.95
C ILE A 206 43.32 23.10 31.15
N SER A 207 43.21 22.15 32.07
CA SER A 207 44.08 22.04 33.22
C SER A 207 45.53 21.75 32.84
N TYR A 208 45.76 20.99 31.77
CA TYR A 208 47.10 20.67 31.27
C TYR A 208 47.81 21.87 30.65
N PHE A 209 47.06 22.79 30.05
CA PHE A 209 47.62 24.03 29.46
C PHE A 209 47.65 25.23 30.42
N LYS A 210 47.26 25.06 31.71
CA LYS A 210 47.38 26.13 32.70
C LYS A 210 48.83 26.28 33.10
N PRO A 211 49.50 27.45 32.88
CA PRO A 211 50.87 27.66 33.34
C PRO A 211 50.93 27.56 34.88
N SER A 212 51.88 26.79 35.36
CA SER A 212 52.21 26.76 36.80
C SER A 212 52.63 28.18 37.24
N ALA A 213 51.81 28.75 38.09
CA ALA A 213 52.12 30.04 38.71
C ALA A 213 53.21 29.88 39.77
#